data_3642f287779d8715401bb229de75b737
#
_entry.id   3642f287779d8715401bb229de75b737
#
_cell.length_a   1.000
_cell.length_b   1.000
_cell.length_c   1.000
_cell.angle_alpha   90.00
_cell.angle_beta   90.00
_cell.angle_gamma   90.00
#
_symmetry.space_group_name_H-M   'P 1'
#
loop_
_entity.id
_entity.type
_entity.pdbx_description
1 polymer ?
#
loop_
_entity_poly.entity_id
_entity_poly.type
_entity_poly.pdbx_seq_one_letter_code
_entity_poly.pdbx_strand_id
1 'polypeptide(L)'
;MDLQKLNKKLRLKILETYFNAHAGHIGCSLSCVEILSAIFFEHKKNDDDFILSKGHAAVALYAVLNELGEITDKELLSFYRNGTSLPAHPAPLKYNSIPFATGSLGHGFPIGAGIAKANKLNNNKDFVFVLMSDGETNEGTTWEAAHFSVKHKLDNLILIIDKNKIQGFGKTNDILGDSSAIEKWKVLGFDVLEIDGHNSDDIINTIQKMKELKNKKPKLIIANTVKGKGVSFMENTVDWHYWPMTDEQYEQAKSEVVKS
;
A
#
# COMPACT_ATOMS: atom_id res chain seq x y z
N MET A 1 -6.90 -17.27 -8.88
CA MET A 1 -8.04 -16.30 -8.92
C MET A 1 -7.87 -15.39 -10.12
N ASP A 2 -8.96 -14.87 -10.74
CA ASP A 2 -8.86 -13.86 -11.80
C ASP A 2 -8.63 -12.47 -11.16
N LEU A 3 -7.36 -12.08 -11.01
CA LEU A 3 -7.00 -10.82 -10.38
C LEU A 3 -7.45 -9.59 -11.18
N GLN A 4 -7.62 -9.69 -12.48
CA GLN A 4 -8.14 -8.59 -13.28
C GLN A 4 -9.58 -8.23 -12.88
N LYS A 5 -10.43 -9.25 -12.75
CA LYS A 5 -11.82 -9.06 -12.28
C LYS A 5 -11.85 -8.58 -10.82
N LEU A 6 -10.97 -9.11 -9.99
CA LEU A 6 -10.87 -8.68 -8.59
C LEU A 6 -10.44 -7.20 -8.50
N ASN A 7 -9.40 -6.79 -9.22
CA ASN A 7 -8.90 -5.42 -9.20
C ASN A 7 -9.97 -4.42 -9.67
N LYS A 8 -10.75 -4.77 -10.70
CA LYS A 8 -11.91 -4.00 -11.13
C LYS A 8 -12.95 -3.87 -10.01
N LYS A 9 -13.30 -4.98 -9.35
CA LYS A 9 -14.24 -4.99 -8.22
C LYS A 9 -13.75 -4.13 -7.04
N LEU A 10 -12.47 -4.24 -6.69
CA LEU A 10 -11.83 -3.42 -5.65
C LEU A 10 -11.91 -1.92 -5.97
N ARG A 11 -11.61 -1.52 -7.22
CA ARG A 11 -11.75 -0.12 -7.65
C ARG A 11 -13.17 0.40 -7.50
N LEU A 12 -14.19 -0.38 -7.89
CA LEU A 12 -15.58 0.01 -7.75
C LEU A 12 -15.96 0.21 -6.27
N LYS A 13 -15.52 -0.68 -5.37
CA LYS A 13 -15.74 -0.54 -3.92
C LYS A 13 -15.03 0.70 -3.36
N ILE A 14 -13.81 0.97 -3.80
CA ILE A 14 -13.05 2.16 -3.41
C ILE A 14 -13.80 3.42 -3.83
N LEU A 15 -14.24 3.50 -5.08
CA LEU A 15 -15.01 4.64 -5.60
C LEU A 15 -16.29 4.88 -4.77
N GLU A 16 -17.09 3.83 -4.57
CA GLU A 16 -18.35 3.91 -3.80
C GLU A 16 -18.10 4.34 -2.35
N THR A 17 -17.07 3.78 -1.71
CA THR A 17 -16.76 4.08 -0.31
C THR A 17 -16.34 5.54 -0.12
N TYR A 18 -15.45 6.06 -0.97
CA TYR A 18 -15.04 7.47 -0.90
C TYR A 18 -16.15 8.43 -1.28
N PHE A 19 -16.97 8.10 -2.28
CA PHE A 19 -18.10 8.90 -2.67
C PHE A 19 -19.10 9.06 -1.52
N ASN A 20 -19.53 7.95 -0.92
CA ASN A 20 -20.46 7.96 0.21
C ASN A 20 -19.92 8.68 1.45
N ALA A 21 -18.61 8.68 1.65
CA ALA A 21 -17.97 9.35 2.78
C ALA A 21 -17.69 10.83 2.54
N HIS A 22 -17.75 11.32 1.30
CA HIS A 22 -17.27 12.64 0.88
C HIS A 22 -15.84 12.91 1.38
N ALA A 23 -14.95 11.92 1.23
CA ALA A 23 -13.59 11.95 1.75
C ALA A 23 -12.54 12.04 0.64
N GLY A 24 -11.36 12.60 0.98
CA GLY A 24 -10.19 12.66 0.11
C GLY A 24 -9.36 11.36 0.13
N HIS A 25 -8.17 11.39 -0.50
CA HIS A 25 -7.17 10.30 -0.63
C HIS A 25 -7.51 9.18 -1.63
N ILE A 26 -8.54 9.35 -2.45
CA ILE A 26 -8.94 8.32 -3.41
C ILE A 26 -7.83 7.97 -4.41
N GLY A 27 -7.10 8.97 -4.92
CA GLY A 27 -6.00 8.73 -5.86
C GLY A 27 -4.90 7.82 -5.31
N CYS A 28 -4.61 7.92 -4.02
CA CYS A 28 -3.63 7.08 -3.34
C CYS A 28 -4.11 5.64 -3.09
N SER A 29 -5.43 5.44 -2.99
CA SER A 29 -6.03 4.11 -2.87
C SER A 29 -6.08 3.40 -4.21
N LEU A 30 -6.39 4.12 -5.29
CA LEU A 30 -6.45 3.54 -6.64
C LEU A 30 -5.07 3.14 -7.19
N SER A 31 -3.98 3.80 -6.76
CA SER A 31 -2.63 3.47 -7.22
C SER A 31 -2.13 2.10 -6.79
N CYS A 32 -2.58 1.57 -5.64
CA CYS A 32 -2.01 0.37 -5.03
C CYS A 32 -2.94 -0.86 -5.06
N VAL A 33 -3.98 -0.86 -5.86
CA VAL A 33 -4.96 -1.95 -5.94
C VAL A 33 -4.29 -3.27 -6.33
N GLU A 34 -3.50 -3.32 -7.41
CA GLU A 34 -2.79 -4.51 -7.88
C GLU A 34 -1.78 -5.02 -6.85
N ILE A 35 -1.08 -4.10 -6.18
CA ILE A 35 -0.10 -4.46 -5.14
C ILE A 35 -0.81 -5.18 -3.98
N LEU A 36 -1.90 -4.60 -3.48
CA LEU A 36 -2.65 -5.18 -2.38
C LEU A 36 -3.30 -6.50 -2.76
N SER A 37 -3.91 -6.60 -3.95
CA SER A 37 -4.51 -7.85 -4.40
C SER A 37 -3.47 -8.96 -4.55
N ALA A 38 -2.29 -8.70 -5.11
CA ALA A 38 -1.22 -9.68 -5.22
C ALA A 38 -0.71 -10.13 -3.84
N ILE A 39 -0.55 -9.21 -2.88
CA ILE A 39 -0.11 -9.57 -1.53
C ILE A 39 -1.15 -10.46 -0.85
N PHE A 40 -2.40 -10.03 -0.77
CA PHE A 40 -3.40 -10.65 0.08
C PHE A 40 -4.01 -11.94 -0.51
N PHE A 41 -4.09 -12.05 -1.83
CA PHE A 41 -4.74 -13.20 -2.47
C PHE A 41 -3.76 -14.23 -3.04
N GLU A 42 -2.47 -13.87 -3.22
CA GLU A 42 -1.48 -14.79 -3.81
C GLU A 42 -0.29 -15.09 -2.87
N HIS A 43 0.09 -14.16 -1.98
CA HIS A 43 1.35 -14.30 -1.24
C HIS A 43 1.25 -14.35 0.27
N LYS A 44 0.37 -13.54 0.88
CA LYS A 44 0.26 -13.46 2.34
C LYS A 44 -0.37 -14.72 2.90
N LYS A 45 0.38 -15.41 3.76
CA LYS A 45 -0.14 -16.52 4.58
C LYS A 45 -0.78 -15.97 5.85
N ASN A 46 -1.51 -16.83 6.58
CA ASN A 46 -2.21 -16.41 7.79
C ASN A 46 -1.27 -15.80 8.85
N ASP A 47 -0.04 -16.34 8.97
CA ASP A 47 0.93 -15.91 9.98
C ASP A 47 1.86 -14.78 9.47
N ASP A 48 1.81 -14.42 8.18
CA ASP A 48 2.54 -13.27 7.66
C ASP A 48 1.89 -11.95 8.10
N ASP A 49 2.69 -10.97 8.48
CA ASP A 49 2.22 -9.64 8.84
C ASP A 49 2.13 -8.71 7.62
N PHE A 50 1.16 -7.80 7.66
CA PHE A 50 1.04 -6.72 6.67
C PHE A 50 0.83 -5.38 7.36
N ILE A 51 1.56 -4.35 6.92
CA ILE A 51 1.42 -2.98 7.40
C ILE A 51 1.22 -2.05 6.21
N LEU A 52 0.06 -1.37 6.17
CA LEU A 52 -0.17 -0.26 5.26
C LEU A 52 0.47 1.00 5.85
N SER A 53 1.76 1.24 5.59
CA SER A 53 2.50 2.40 6.12
C SER A 53 1.96 3.71 5.54
N LYS A 54 1.61 3.72 4.23
CA LYS A 54 0.84 4.80 3.58
C LYS A 54 -0.63 4.79 4.03
N GLY A 55 -0.88 5.05 5.30
CA GLY A 55 -2.20 4.89 5.92
C GLY A 55 -3.34 5.69 5.27
N HIS A 56 -3.00 6.73 4.51
CA HIS A 56 -3.97 7.51 3.72
C HIS A 56 -4.63 6.70 2.58
N ALA A 57 -4.10 5.52 2.23
CA ALA A 57 -4.76 4.57 1.31
C ALA A 57 -5.66 3.55 2.04
N ALA A 58 -6.17 3.88 3.22
CA ALA A 58 -6.93 2.97 4.09
C ALA A 58 -8.06 2.24 3.36
N VAL A 59 -8.83 2.94 2.51
CA VAL A 59 -9.99 2.34 1.82
C VAL A 59 -9.57 1.22 0.88
N ALA A 60 -8.37 1.28 0.28
CA ALA A 60 -7.87 0.16 -0.53
C ALA A 60 -7.65 -1.10 0.32
N LEU A 61 -7.07 -0.96 1.51
CA LEU A 61 -6.96 -2.07 2.46
C LEU A 61 -8.34 -2.56 2.93
N TYR A 62 -9.24 -1.66 3.29
CA TYR A 62 -10.58 -2.03 3.74
C TYR A 62 -11.39 -2.76 2.66
N ALA A 63 -11.26 -2.36 1.39
CA ALA A 63 -11.88 -3.06 0.28
C ALA A 63 -11.33 -4.48 0.09
N VAL A 64 -10.02 -4.68 0.28
CA VAL A 64 -9.38 -6.00 0.27
C VAL A 64 -9.89 -6.86 1.43
N LEU A 65 -9.92 -6.33 2.65
CA LEU A 65 -10.43 -7.05 3.82
C LEU A 65 -11.93 -7.36 3.70
N ASN A 66 -12.69 -6.53 3.01
CA ASN A 66 -14.07 -6.81 2.67
C ASN A 66 -14.20 -8.00 1.69
N GLU A 67 -13.37 -8.09 0.66
CA GLU A 67 -13.34 -9.23 -0.26
C GLU A 67 -12.87 -10.54 0.43
N LEU A 68 -12.07 -10.44 1.48
CA LEU A 68 -11.68 -11.57 2.33
C LEU A 68 -12.75 -11.96 3.37
N GLY A 69 -13.82 -11.16 3.49
CA GLY A 69 -14.92 -11.42 4.42
C GLY A 69 -14.67 -10.97 5.86
N GLU A 70 -13.56 -10.27 6.14
CA GLU A 70 -13.28 -9.69 7.46
C GLU A 70 -14.13 -8.45 7.75
N ILE A 71 -14.43 -7.67 6.71
CA ILE A 71 -15.25 -6.45 6.76
C ILE A 71 -16.52 -6.70 5.95
N THR A 72 -17.68 -6.45 6.53
CA THR A 72 -18.95 -6.53 5.80
C THR A 72 -19.18 -5.32 4.91
N ASP A 73 -20.02 -5.43 3.88
CA ASP A 73 -20.36 -4.29 3.01
C ASP A 73 -20.96 -3.13 3.83
N LYS A 74 -21.81 -3.44 4.83
CA LYS A 74 -22.38 -2.42 5.73
C LYS A 74 -21.30 -1.69 6.51
N GLU A 75 -20.29 -2.38 6.99
CA GLU A 75 -19.14 -1.77 7.70
C GLU A 75 -18.31 -0.93 6.73
N LEU A 76 -18.02 -1.43 5.53
CA LEU A 76 -17.25 -0.68 4.53
C LEU A 76 -17.93 0.66 4.21
N LEU A 77 -19.26 0.69 4.05
CA LEU A 77 -20.03 1.90 3.84
C LEU A 77 -20.11 2.81 5.07
N SER A 78 -19.72 2.34 6.26
CA SER A 78 -19.59 3.17 7.45
C SER A 78 -18.26 3.94 7.54
N PHE A 79 -17.37 3.77 6.56
CA PHE A 79 -16.08 4.45 6.52
C PHE A 79 -16.21 5.94 6.81
N TYR A 80 -15.34 6.45 7.67
CA TYR A 80 -15.23 7.87 8.03
C TYR A 80 -16.51 8.46 8.66
N ARG A 81 -17.42 7.63 9.19
CA ARG A 81 -18.62 8.08 9.94
C ARG A 81 -18.32 8.07 11.44
N ASN A 82 -19.05 8.89 12.21
CA ASN A 82 -18.93 8.88 13.66
C ASN A 82 -19.25 7.49 14.24
N GLY A 83 -18.38 6.99 15.11
CA GLY A 83 -18.52 5.67 15.74
C GLY A 83 -18.13 4.47 14.85
N THR A 84 -17.62 4.70 13.65
CA THR A 84 -17.13 3.63 12.78
C THR A 84 -15.86 2.97 13.36
N SER A 85 -15.67 1.67 13.03
CA SER A 85 -14.39 0.98 13.19
C SER A 85 -13.44 1.14 11.99
N LEU A 86 -13.82 1.91 10.97
CA LEU A 86 -13.06 2.19 9.75
C LEU A 86 -12.74 3.69 9.63
N PRO A 87 -11.79 4.22 10.42
CA PRO A 87 -11.39 5.61 10.34
C PRO A 87 -10.63 5.91 9.04
N ALA A 88 -10.37 7.21 8.77
CA ALA A 88 -9.67 7.68 7.57
C ALA A 88 -8.26 7.09 7.39
N HIS A 89 -7.62 6.68 8.48
CA HIS A 89 -6.34 5.98 8.50
C HIS A 89 -6.49 4.70 9.34
N PRO A 90 -5.82 3.59 8.99
CA PRO A 90 -5.96 2.34 9.73
C PRO A 90 -5.65 2.50 11.22
N ALA A 91 -6.47 1.87 12.05
CA ALA A 91 -6.27 1.86 13.49
C ALA A 91 -6.68 0.49 14.08
N PRO A 92 -6.02 0.01 15.16
CA PRO A 92 -6.25 -1.31 15.75
C PRO A 92 -7.52 -1.32 16.61
N LEU A 93 -8.68 -1.10 15.98
CA LEU A 93 -9.96 -0.99 16.69
C LEU A 93 -10.71 -2.33 16.76
N LYS A 94 -10.83 -3.05 15.64
CA LYS A 94 -11.67 -4.23 15.53
C LYS A 94 -11.01 -5.39 14.79
N TYR A 95 -10.21 -5.11 13.76
CA TYR A 95 -9.75 -6.12 12.81
C TYR A 95 -8.31 -6.53 13.11
N ASN A 96 -8.06 -7.83 13.23
CA ASN A 96 -6.73 -8.38 13.51
C ASN A 96 -5.74 -8.09 12.37
N SER A 97 -6.23 -8.00 11.13
CA SER A 97 -5.42 -7.62 9.98
C SER A 97 -4.98 -6.14 9.97
N ILE A 98 -5.40 -5.36 10.98
CA ILE A 98 -4.98 -3.97 11.20
C ILE A 98 -4.41 -3.86 12.62
N PRO A 99 -3.22 -4.41 12.87
CA PRO A 99 -2.68 -4.49 14.24
C PRO A 99 -2.11 -3.17 14.76
N PHE A 100 -1.86 -2.18 13.88
CA PHE A 100 -1.24 -0.90 14.23
C PHE A 100 -1.95 0.27 13.57
N ALA A 101 -1.95 1.42 14.27
CA ALA A 101 -2.36 2.68 13.68
C ALA A 101 -1.26 3.19 12.73
N THR A 102 -1.66 3.63 11.55
CA THR A 102 -0.79 4.25 10.55
C THR A 102 -1.41 5.56 10.05
N GLY A 103 -0.64 6.34 9.28
CA GLY A 103 -1.07 7.67 8.78
C GLY A 103 -0.01 8.73 9.04
N SER A 104 0.72 8.65 10.15
CA SER A 104 1.98 9.37 10.32
C SER A 104 3.03 8.69 9.46
N LEU A 105 3.38 9.31 8.32
CA LEU A 105 4.32 8.73 7.36
C LEU A 105 5.68 8.46 8.00
N GLY A 106 6.38 7.46 7.52
CA GLY A 106 7.67 7.01 8.05
C GLY A 106 7.59 6.11 9.30
N HIS A 107 6.41 5.84 9.85
CA HIS A 107 6.27 5.05 11.09
C HIS A 107 5.91 3.57 10.87
N GLY A 108 5.19 3.24 9.80
CA GLY A 108 4.84 1.84 9.53
C GLY A 108 6.04 0.96 9.19
N PHE A 109 7.04 1.50 8.51
CA PHE A 109 8.26 0.75 8.20
C PHE A 109 9.09 0.41 9.46
N PRO A 110 9.40 1.33 10.39
CA PRO A 110 10.05 0.98 11.67
C PRO A 110 9.30 -0.10 12.46
N ILE A 111 7.97 -0.03 12.51
CA ILE A 111 7.13 -1.07 13.14
C ILE A 111 7.35 -2.42 12.45
N GLY A 112 7.25 -2.47 11.11
CA GLY A 112 7.49 -3.70 10.34
C GLY A 112 8.90 -4.27 10.54
N ALA A 113 9.91 -3.41 10.60
CA ALA A 113 11.29 -3.83 10.90
C ALA A 113 11.41 -4.42 12.31
N GLY A 114 10.70 -3.86 13.29
CA GLY A 114 10.63 -4.40 14.65
C GLY A 114 9.99 -5.79 14.69
N ILE A 115 8.86 -6.00 14.00
CA ILE A 115 8.17 -7.29 13.90
C ILE A 115 9.08 -8.31 13.19
N ALA A 116 9.67 -7.94 12.05
CA ALA A 116 10.58 -8.83 11.33
C ALA A 116 11.79 -9.26 12.18
N LYS A 117 12.28 -8.35 13.04
CA LYS A 117 13.34 -8.67 14.00
C LYS A 117 12.84 -9.62 15.09
N ALA A 118 11.65 -9.40 15.64
CA ALA A 118 11.04 -10.26 16.65
C ALA A 118 10.81 -11.68 16.10
N ASN A 119 10.28 -11.81 14.87
CA ASN A 119 10.10 -13.09 14.19
C ASN A 119 11.43 -13.85 14.10
N LYS A 120 12.52 -13.18 13.72
CA LYS A 120 13.85 -13.81 13.67
C LYS A 120 14.36 -14.24 15.04
N LEU A 121 14.14 -13.47 16.10
CA LEU A 121 14.55 -13.84 17.46
C LEU A 121 13.80 -15.06 17.98
N ASN A 122 12.53 -15.17 17.61
CA ASN A 122 11.66 -16.30 17.98
C ASN A 122 11.80 -17.51 17.05
N ASN A 123 12.74 -17.47 16.07
CA ASN A 123 12.89 -18.48 15.02
C ASN A 123 11.63 -18.69 14.16
N ASN A 124 10.77 -17.68 14.10
CA ASN A 124 9.63 -17.65 13.22
C ASN A 124 10.07 -17.27 11.80
N LYS A 125 9.49 -17.96 10.78
CA LYS A 125 9.86 -17.80 9.36
C LYS A 125 8.88 -16.92 8.59
N ASP A 126 7.91 -16.30 9.27
CA ASP A 126 6.89 -15.49 8.64
C ASP A 126 7.49 -14.21 8.06
N PHE A 127 6.92 -13.80 6.94
CA PHE A 127 7.29 -12.57 6.27
C PHE A 127 6.49 -11.39 6.83
N VAL A 128 7.14 -10.24 6.79
CA VAL A 128 6.50 -8.95 7.09
C VAL A 128 6.49 -8.12 5.82
N PHE A 129 5.29 -7.80 5.34
CA PHE A 129 5.07 -6.92 4.21
C PHE A 129 4.77 -5.51 4.70
N VAL A 130 5.43 -4.52 4.14
CA VAL A 130 5.17 -3.10 4.44
C VAL A 130 4.95 -2.35 3.14
N LEU A 131 3.78 -1.75 2.96
CA LEU A 131 3.48 -0.91 1.80
C LEU A 131 3.61 0.57 2.15
N MET A 132 4.59 1.23 1.54
CA MET A 132 4.90 2.65 1.68
C MET A 132 4.49 3.44 0.44
N SER A 133 4.45 4.76 0.56
CA SER A 133 4.46 5.67 -0.60
C SER A 133 5.88 6.18 -0.89
N ASP A 134 6.09 6.65 -2.12
CA ASP A 134 7.34 7.31 -2.51
C ASP A 134 7.60 8.59 -1.69
N GLY A 135 6.57 9.39 -1.42
CA GLY A 135 6.69 10.56 -0.56
C GLY A 135 7.09 10.23 0.89
N GLU A 136 6.72 9.05 1.37
CA GLU A 136 7.11 8.57 2.71
C GLU A 136 8.62 8.33 2.84
N THR A 137 9.33 8.15 1.73
CA THR A 137 10.79 8.03 1.73
C THR A 137 11.50 9.36 2.06
N ASN A 138 10.78 10.46 2.16
CA ASN A 138 11.31 11.74 2.63
C ASN A 138 11.41 11.84 4.16
N GLU A 139 10.77 10.92 4.89
CA GLU A 139 10.78 10.89 6.36
C GLU A 139 12.10 10.30 6.89
N GLY A 140 12.72 10.95 7.89
CA GLY A 140 13.99 10.52 8.48
C GLY A 140 13.93 9.12 9.08
N THR A 141 12.82 8.77 9.73
CA THR A 141 12.58 7.45 10.35
C THR A 141 12.60 6.30 9.33
N THR A 142 12.26 6.55 8.06
CA THR A 142 12.41 5.59 6.97
C THR A 142 13.88 5.15 6.82
N TRP A 143 14.82 6.07 6.85
CA TRP A 143 16.25 5.79 6.71
C TRP A 143 16.84 5.13 7.95
N GLU A 144 16.41 5.53 9.14
CA GLU A 144 16.78 4.87 10.39
C GLU A 144 16.35 3.40 10.36
N ALA A 145 15.10 3.11 9.97
CA ALA A 145 14.59 1.75 9.83
C ALA A 145 15.32 0.95 8.73
N ALA A 146 15.72 1.62 7.63
CA ALA A 146 16.51 0.98 6.57
C ALA A 146 17.88 0.51 7.09
N HIS A 147 18.62 1.38 7.80
CA HIS A 147 19.89 1.01 8.41
C HIS A 147 19.73 -0.11 9.44
N PHE A 148 18.70 -0.04 10.28
CA PHE A 148 18.35 -1.10 11.24
C PHE A 148 18.10 -2.44 10.53
N SER A 149 17.31 -2.43 9.47
CA SER A 149 16.96 -3.64 8.71
C SER A 149 18.17 -4.34 8.10
N VAL A 150 19.08 -3.56 7.52
CA VAL A 150 20.34 -4.08 6.96
C VAL A 150 21.25 -4.63 8.05
N LYS A 151 21.46 -3.86 9.13
CA LYS A 151 22.29 -4.28 10.27
C LYS A 151 21.82 -5.59 10.87
N HIS A 152 20.50 -5.77 10.99
CA HIS A 152 19.90 -6.97 11.58
C HIS A 152 19.59 -8.07 10.56
N LYS A 153 19.96 -7.87 9.29
CA LYS A 153 19.81 -8.87 8.23
C LYS A 153 18.37 -9.39 8.13
N LEU A 154 17.41 -8.46 8.04
CA LEU A 154 15.98 -8.78 8.06
C LEU A 154 15.51 -9.30 6.68
N ASP A 155 15.95 -10.50 6.31
CA ASP A 155 15.61 -11.13 5.03
C ASP A 155 14.16 -11.67 4.96
N ASN A 156 13.43 -11.58 6.05
CA ASN A 156 11.99 -11.80 6.16
C ASN A 156 11.16 -10.52 6.06
N LEU A 157 11.77 -9.37 5.78
CA LEU A 157 11.09 -8.10 5.53
C LEU A 157 11.03 -7.83 4.03
N ILE A 158 9.81 -7.61 3.51
CA ILE A 158 9.54 -7.21 2.14
C ILE A 158 8.89 -5.83 2.17
N LEU A 159 9.70 -4.81 1.90
CA LEU A 159 9.24 -3.44 1.74
C LEU A 159 8.79 -3.22 0.30
N ILE A 160 7.65 -2.55 0.11
CA ILE A 160 7.12 -2.20 -1.20
C ILE A 160 6.86 -0.70 -1.21
N ILE A 161 7.37 -0.01 -2.21
CA ILE A 161 7.12 1.41 -2.43
C ILE A 161 6.14 1.56 -3.60
N ASP A 162 4.95 2.10 -3.32
CA ASP A 162 4.02 2.61 -4.33
C ASP A 162 4.58 3.92 -4.88
N LYS A 163 5.33 3.83 -5.99
CA LYS A 163 6.01 4.95 -6.64
C LYS A 163 5.09 5.60 -7.66
N ASN A 164 4.09 6.33 -7.18
CA ASN A 164 3.15 7.06 -8.03
C ASN A 164 3.61 8.49 -8.40
N LYS A 165 4.76 8.93 -7.89
CA LYS A 165 5.46 10.19 -8.21
C LYS A 165 4.75 11.47 -7.78
N ILE A 166 3.65 11.38 -7.00
CA ILE A 166 2.86 12.55 -6.59
C ILE A 166 2.54 12.47 -5.10
N GLN A 167 3.01 13.46 -4.35
CA GLN A 167 2.68 13.71 -2.96
C GLN A 167 1.46 14.65 -2.83
N GLY A 168 1.08 14.99 -1.59
CA GLY A 168 0.06 15.99 -1.32
C GLY A 168 0.45 17.41 -1.77
N PHE A 169 1.72 17.70 -1.89
CA PHE A 169 2.24 19.05 -2.22
C PHE A 169 2.68 19.21 -3.68
N GLY A 170 2.66 18.15 -4.48
CA GLY A 170 3.11 18.17 -5.87
C GLY A 170 3.87 16.91 -6.27
N LYS A 171 4.66 17.00 -7.34
CA LYS A 171 5.49 15.89 -7.79
C LYS A 171 6.59 15.57 -6.79
N THR A 172 6.77 14.31 -6.43
CA THR A 172 7.77 13.86 -5.44
C THR A 172 9.16 14.37 -5.77
N ASN A 173 9.55 14.35 -7.04
CA ASN A 173 10.87 14.79 -7.48
C ASN A 173 11.10 16.32 -7.28
N ASP A 174 10.05 17.11 -7.36
CA ASP A 174 10.14 18.59 -7.24
C ASP A 174 10.19 19.04 -5.76
N ILE A 175 9.81 18.17 -4.81
CA ILE A 175 9.77 18.50 -3.38
C ILE A 175 11.13 18.28 -2.72
N LEU A 176 11.62 17.04 -2.70
CA LEU A 176 12.90 16.67 -2.08
C LEU A 176 13.74 15.71 -2.97
N GLY A 177 13.47 15.67 -4.27
CA GLY A 177 14.10 14.74 -5.20
C GLY A 177 13.61 13.29 -5.04
N ASP A 178 14.11 12.39 -5.89
CA ASP A 178 13.75 10.98 -5.86
C ASP A 178 14.50 10.25 -4.75
N SER A 179 13.95 10.26 -3.55
CA SER A 179 14.47 9.47 -2.42
C SER A 179 14.14 7.99 -2.54
N SER A 180 13.21 7.60 -3.42
CA SER A 180 12.90 6.21 -3.74
C SER A 180 13.80 5.60 -4.83
N ALA A 181 14.80 6.34 -5.35
CA ALA A 181 15.69 5.86 -6.40
C ALA A 181 16.39 4.55 -6.01
N ILE A 182 16.39 3.58 -6.92
CA ILE A 182 16.87 2.19 -6.71
C ILE A 182 18.32 2.15 -6.20
N GLU A 183 19.19 3.06 -6.68
CA GLU A 183 20.61 3.10 -6.33
C GLU A 183 20.81 3.41 -4.85
N LYS A 184 20.01 4.29 -4.27
CA LYS A 184 20.09 4.67 -2.86
C LYS A 184 19.88 3.45 -1.95
N TRP A 185 18.87 2.65 -2.24
CA TRP A 185 18.54 1.46 -1.46
C TRP A 185 19.53 0.30 -1.66
N LYS A 186 20.03 0.14 -2.90
CA LYS A 186 21.10 -0.84 -3.18
C LYS A 186 22.39 -0.52 -2.42
N VAL A 187 22.80 0.76 -2.36
CA VAL A 187 23.99 1.19 -1.61
C VAL A 187 23.81 0.95 -0.11
N LEU A 188 22.60 1.11 0.44
CA LEU A 188 22.31 0.75 1.83
C LEU A 188 22.44 -0.74 2.12
N GLY A 189 22.25 -1.61 1.12
CA GLY A 189 22.39 -3.05 1.27
C GLY A 189 21.09 -3.85 1.12
N PHE A 190 20.03 -3.26 0.58
CA PHE A 190 18.81 -3.97 0.21
C PHE A 190 18.99 -4.78 -1.09
N ASP A 191 18.25 -5.87 -1.23
CA ASP A 191 17.93 -6.42 -2.54
C ASP A 191 16.77 -5.62 -3.12
N VAL A 192 16.98 -5.01 -4.29
CA VAL A 192 16.00 -4.08 -4.86
C VAL A 192 15.62 -4.53 -6.27
N LEU A 193 14.32 -4.63 -6.54
CA LEU A 193 13.75 -4.77 -7.88
C LEU A 193 12.76 -3.64 -8.13
N GLU A 194 12.74 -3.15 -9.36
CA GLU A 194 11.79 -2.15 -9.83
C GLU A 194 10.91 -2.79 -10.91
N ILE A 195 9.59 -2.56 -10.82
CA ILE A 195 8.57 -3.23 -11.62
C ILE A 195 7.46 -2.26 -12.06
N ASP A 196 6.64 -2.70 -13.02
CA ASP A 196 5.32 -2.11 -13.27
C ASP A 196 4.36 -2.52 -12.13
N GLY A 197 3.94 -1.53 -11.32
CA GLY A 197 3.04 -1.74 -10.20
C GLY A 197 1.57 -1.96 -10.59
N HIS A 198 1.24 -1.97 -11.88
CA HIS A 198 -0.08 -2.30 -12.42
C HIS A 198 -0.10 -3.65 -13.16
N ASN A 199 1.05 -4.28 -13.33
CA ASN A 199 1.13 -5.63 -13.87
C ASN A 199 1.09 -6.66 -12.73
N SER A 200 -0.07 -7.31 -12.53
CA SER A 200 -0.26 -8.29 -11.45
C SER A 200 0.73 -9.45 -11.52
N ASP A 201 1.06 -9.94 -12.72
CA ASP A 201 2.01 -11.05 -12.90
C ASP A 201 3.43 -10.63 -12.52
N ASP A 202 3.87 -9.42 -12.87
CA ASP A 202 5.17 -8.88 -12.46
C ASP A 202 5.27 -8.77 -10.94
N ILE A 203 4.20 -8.30 -10.28
CA ILE A 203 4.15 -8.17 -8.82
C ILE A 203 4.25 -9.55 -8.17
N ILE A 204 3.42 -10.52 -8.60
CA ILE A 204 3.40 -11.87 -8.07
C ILE A 204 4.77 -12.54 -8.24
N ASN A 205 5.30 -12.56 -9.45
CA ASN A 205 6.58 -13.20 -9.74
C ASN A 205 7.73 -12.54 -8.96
N THR A 206 7.68 -11.22 -8.79
CA THR A 206 8.71 -10.48 -8.04
C THR A 206 8.65 -10.77 -6.55
N ILE A 207 7.46 -10.78 -5.94
CA ILE A 207 7.31 -11.15 -4.52
C ILE A 207 7.80 -12.58 -4.30
N GLN A 208 7.42 -13.53 -5.16
CA GLN A 208 7.89 -14.92 -5.07
C GLN A 208 9.41 -14.99 -5.13
N LYS A 209 10.02 -14.34 -6.10
CA LYS A 209 11.49 -14.27 -6.24
C LYS A 209 12.15 -13.69 -4.99
N MET A 210 11.60 -12.61 -4.43
CA MET A 210 12.12 -11.98 -3.22
C MET A 210 12.04 -12.91 -1.99
N LYS A 211 10.95 -13.69 -1.86
CA LYS A 211 10.79 -14.68 -0.76
C LYS A 211 11.79 -15.82 -0.85
N GLU A 212 12.27 -16.15 -2.05
CA GLU A 212 13.22 -17.22 -2.29
C GLU A 212 14.69 -16.84 -2.03
N LEU A 213 15.03 -15.55 -2.06
CA LEU A 213 16.38 -15.06 -1.81
C LEU A 213 16.82 -15.31 -0.35
N LYS A 214 17.83 -16.18 -0.15
CA LYS A 214 18.34 -16.57 1.18
C LYS A 214 19.72 -15.91 1.46
N ASN A 215 19.85 -14.62 1.22
CA ASN A 215 21.12 -13.90 1.27
C ASN A 215 21.25 -12.93 2.46
N LYS A 216 20.35 -13.00 3.43
CA LYS A 216 20.34 -12.21 4.67
C LYS A 216 20.24 -10.69 4.44
N LYS A 217 19.64 -10.26 3.32
CA LYS A 217 19.35 -8.85 3.03
C LYS A 217 17.86 -8.57 3.13
N PRO A 218 17.44 -7.39 3.63
CA PRO A 218 16.07 -6.96 3.51
C PRO A 218 15.71 -6.75 2.03
N LYS A 219 14.43 -6.88 1.69
CA LYS A 219 13.91 -6.84 0.33
C LYS A 219 13.17 -5.54 0.09
N LEU A 220 13.34 -4.97 -1.10
CA LEU A 220 12.59 -3.81 -1.55
C LEU A 220 12.05 -4.02 -2.97
N ILE A 221 10.78 -3.78 -3.15
CA ILE A 221 10.13 -3.70 -4.46
C ILE A 221 9.70 -2.25 -4.68
N ILE A 222 10.21 -1.63 -5.74
CA ILE A 222 9.77 -0.31 -6.20
C ILE A 222 8.73 -0.54 -7.30
N ALA A 223 7.46 -0.34 -6.98
CA ALA A 223 6.36 -0.52 -7.91
C ALA A 223 6.00 0.83 -8.55
N ASN A 224 6.32 1.00 -9.82
CA ASN A 224 5.92 2.18 -10.57
C ASN A 224 4.42 2.15 -10.83
N THR A 225 3.71 3.12 -10.32
CA THR A 225 2.25 3.21 -10.39
C THR A 225 1.79 4.56 -10.92
N VAL A 226 0.48 4.67 -11.12
CA VAL A 226 -0.20 5.90 -11.51
C VAL A 226 -1.17 6.28 -10.40
N LYS A 227 -0.99 7.45 -9.78
CA LYS A 227 -1.96 7.99 -8.82
C LYS A 227 -3.32 8.16 -9.52
N GLY A 228 -4.39 7.64 -8.93
CA GLY A 228 -5.73 7.71 -9.53
C GLY A 228 -6.00 6.68 -10.64
N LYS A 229 -5.20 5.60 -10.73
CA LYS A 229 -5.25 4.58 -11.79
C LYS A 229 -6.65 4.05 -12.07
N GLY A 230 -7.03 4.09 -13.36
CA GLY A 230 -8.30 3.58 -13.88
C GLY A 230 -9.40 4.62 -13.97
N VAL A 231 -9.12 5.89 -13.62
CA VAL A 231 -10.05 7.01 -13.75
C VAL A 231 -9.34 8.18 -14.41
N SER A 232 -9.71 8.49 -15.64
CA SER A 232 -8.96 9.39 -16.53
C SER A 232 -8.68 10.78 -15.94
N PHE A 233 -9.66 11.39 -15.29
CA PHE A 233 -9.53 12.71 -14.68
C PHE A 233 -8.82 12.68 -13.31
N MET A 234 -8.57 11.52 -12.74
CA MET A 234 -7.81 11.36 -11.48
C MET A 234 -6.33 11.02 -11.73
N GLU A 235 -6.00 10.45 -12.88
CA GLU A 235 -4.64 9.99 -13.15
C GLU A 235 -3.65 11.15 -13.14
N ASN A 236 -2.55 10.98 -12.38
CA ASN A 236 -1.43 11.92 -12.29
C ASN A 236 -1.78 13.34 -11.84
N THR A 237 -2.80 13.51 -11.01
CA THR A 237 -3.20 14.81 -10.45
C THR A 237 -3.04 14.88 -8.94
N VAL A 238 -2.76 16.07 -8.40
CA VAL A 238 -2.64 16.31 -6.95
C VAL A 238 -4.02 16.40 -6.30
N ASP A 239 -5.01 16.92 -7.01
CA ASP A 239 -6.35 17.23 -6.51
C ASP A 239 -7.00 16.04 -5.80
N TRP A 240 -6.85 14.84 -6.35
CA TRP A 240 -7.40 13.62 -5.79
C TRP A 240 -6.64 13.06 -4.57
N HIS A 241 -5.73 13.88 -4.04
CA HIS A 241 -5.23 13.68 -2.69
C HIS A 241 -6.18 14.25 -1.63
N TYR A 242 -6.97 15.28 -1.98
CA TYR A 242 -7.78 16.04 -1.01
C TYR A 242 -9.27 16.10 -1.34
N TRP A 243 -9.64 16.14 -2.61
CA TRP A 243 -11.00 16.48 -3.02
C TRP A 243 -11.92 15.24 -3.02
N PRO A 244 -13.17 15.40 -2.55
CA PRO A 244 -14.24 14.43 -2.78
C PRO A 244 -14.76 14.52 -4.21
N MET A 245 -15.41 13.46 -4.71
CA MET A 245 -16.08 13.44 -6.01
C MET A 245 -17.44 14.14 -5.95
N THR A 246 -17.83 14.78 -7.06
CA THR A 246 -19.25 15.13 -7.33
C THR A 246 -20.01 13.90 -7.84
N ASP A 247 -21.35 14.00 -7.93
CA ASP A 247 -22.19 12.93 -8.46
C ASP A 247 -21.82 12.58 -9.91
N GLU A 248 -21.59 13.59 -10.77
CA GLU A 248 -21.19 13.41 -12.16
C GLU A 248 -19.81 12.72 -12.27
N GLN A 249 -18.86 13.13 -11.44
CA GLN A 249 -17.53 12.55 -11.39
C GLN A 249 -17.57 11.09 -10.93
N TYR A 250 -18.41 10.76 -9.95
CA TYR A 250 -18.59 9.39 -9.49
C TYR A 250 -19.15 8.49 -10.61
N GLU A 251 -20.21 8.91 -11.29
CA GLU A 251 -20.81 8.13 -12.38
C GLU A 251 -19.83 7.97 -13.57
N GLN A 252 -19.05 9.01 -13.90
CA GLN A 252 -18.01 8.92 -14.91
C GLN A 252 -16.93 7.90 -14.50
N ALA A 253 -16.37 8.02 -13.27
CA ALA A 253 -15.34 7.13 -12.78
C ALA A 253 -15.78 5.66 -12.78
N LYS A 254 -17.01 5.41 -12.31
CA LYS A 254 -17.64 4.09 -12.31
C LYS A 254 -17.77 3.51 -13.74
N SER A 255 -18.22 4.35 -14.68
CA SER A 255 -18.33 3.94 -16.10
C SER A 255 -16.96 3.58 -16.70
N GLU A 256 -15.92 4.35 -16.40
CA GLU A 256 -14.56 4.11 -16.90
C GLU A 256 -14.00 2.79 -16.34
N VAL A 257 -14.12 2.57 -15.02
CA VAL A 257 -13.68 1.32 -14.39
C VAL A 257 -14.45 0.10 -14.89
N VAL A 258 -15.76 0.22 -15.18
CA VAL A 258 -16.53 -0.91 -15.73
C VAL A 258 -16.08 -1.27 -17.15
N LYS A 259 -15.61 -0.31 -17.95
CA LYS A 259 -15.17 -0.53 -19.34
C LYS A 259 -13.71 -1.02 -19.45
N SER A 260 -12.85 -0.74 -18.45
CA SER A 260 -11.46 -1.21 -18.39
C SER A 260 -11.38 -2.71 -18.06
#